data_f8800060d7dae0a00095531ab1cb6c90
#
_entry.id   f8800060d7dae0a00095531ab1cb6c90
#
_cell.length_a   1.000
_cell.length_b   1.000
_cell.length_c   1.000
_cell.angle_alpha   90.00
_cell.angle_beta   90.00
_cell.angle_gamma   90.00
#
_symmetry.space_group_name_H-M   'P 1'
#
loop_
_entity.id
_entity.type
_entity.pdbx_description
1 polymer ?
#
loop_
_entity_poly.entity_id
_entity_poly.type
_entity_poly.pdbx_seq_one_letter_code
_entity_poly.pdbx_strand_id
1 'polypeptide(L)'
;MADSRKPMMIDVHCHVVSPDRETYPLAPIGGKQSDWSSERPTTPEQLIAAMDEAGVDKAAVVQASTAYGHNSSYLADSIVKFPKRFTGVFSVDPLDPKALEQMDHWVSRGMTGMRVFTTGSTMPGQQTWLDD
;
A
#
# COMPACT_ATOMS: atom_id res chain seq x y z
N MET A 1 21.54 -19.88 -28.34
CA MET A 1 21.96 -18.52 -27.98
C MET A 1 21.33 -18.15 -26.64
N ALA A 2 22.11 -17.57 -25.72
CA ALA A 2 21.56 -17.08 -24.47
C ALA A 2 20.58 -15.94 -24.76
N ASP A 3 19.44 -15.94 -24.07
CA ASP A 3 18.45 -14.85 -24.14
C ASP A 3 19.10 -13.58 -23.56
N SER A 4 19.28 -12.55 -24.40
CA SER A 4 19.92 -11.28 -24.02
C SER A 4 18.94 -10.31 -23.33
N ARG A 5 17.69 -10.74 -23.06
CA ARG A 5 16.71 -9.90 -22.38
C ARG A 5 17.14 -9.66 -20.93
N LYS A 6 17.14 -8.40 -20.53
CA LYS A 6 17.38 -8.03 -19.14
C LYS A 6 16.30 -8.70 -18.25
N PRO A 7 16.68 -9.31 -17.13
CA PRO A 7 15.70 -9.82 -16.18
C PRO A 7 14.73 -8.73 -15.73
N MET A 8 13.44 -9.07 -15.61
CA MET A 8 12.45 -8.17 -15.04
C MET A 8 12.77 -7.91 -13.57
N MET A 9 12.78 -6.65 -13.16
CA MET A 9 13.00 -6.25 -11.78
C MET A 9 11.68 -5.77 -11.18
N ILE A 10 11.30 -6.34 -10.04
CA ILE A 10 10.04 -6.01 -9.37
C ILE A 10 10.34 -5.60 -7.93
N ASP A 11 9.89 -4.41 -7.53
CA ASP A 11 9.82 -4.00 -6.12
C ASP A 11 8.57 -4.60 -5.50
N VAL A 12 8.72 -5.40 -4.47
CA VAL A 12 7.60 -6.13 -3.85
C VAL A 12 7.02 -5.41 -2.62
N HIS A 13 7.56 -4.25 -2.23
CA HIS A 13 7.06 -3.51 -1.07
C HIS A 13 7.46 -2.03 -1.10
N CYS A 14 6.63 -1.22 -1.71
CA CYS A 14 6.77 0.23 -1.67
C CYS A 14 5.45 0.89 -1.29
N HIS A 15 5.48 2.19 -1.06
CA HIS A 15 4.32 2.94 -0.58
C HIS A 15 4.12 4.23 -1.38
N VAL A 16 2.88 4.69 -1.43
CA VAL A 16 2.54 6.04 -1.89
C VAL A 16 1.83 6.80 -0.76
N VAL A 17 2.17 8.07 -0.61
CA VAL A 17 1.57 8.97 0.38
C VAL A 17 1.33 10.32 -0.31
N SER A 18 0.09 10.79 -0.30
CA SER A 18 -0.28 12.05 -0.93
C SER A 18 0.20 13.26 -0.11
N PRO A 19 0.71 14.31 -0.74
CA PRO A 19 0.86 15.61 -0.09
C PRO A 19 -0.49 16.34 0.09
N ASP A 20 -1.53 15.93 -0.64
CA ASP A 20 -2.89 16.49 -0.56
C ASP A 20 -3.66 15.85 0.60
N ARG A 21 -3.65 16.53 1.74
CA ARG A 21 -4.33 16.08 2.95
C ARG A 21 -5.81 16.44 3.01
N GLU A 22 -6.27 17.26 2.08
CA GLU A 22 -7.68 17.64 1.96
C GLU A 22 -8.48 16.53 1.28
N THR A 23 -7.98 16.04 0.14
CA THR A 23 -8.59 14.91 -0.59
C THR A 23 -8.32 13.58 0.10
N TYR A 24 -7.12 13.40 0.65
CA TYR A 24 -6.69 12.18 1.33
C TYR A 24 -6.27 12.48 2.77
N PRO A 25 -7.23 12.65 3.69
CA PRO A 25 -6.93 12.97 5.08
C PRO A 25 -6.18 11.83 5.78
N LEU A 26 -5.28 12.22 6.67
CA LEU A 26 -4.53 11.26 7.48
C LEU A 26 -5.46 10.54 8.46
N ALA A 27 -5.29 9.24 8.56
CA ALA A 27 -5.96 8.37 9.52
C ALA A 27 -5.00 7.23 9.94
N PRO A 28 -3.85 7.56 10.56
CA PRO A 28 -2.81 6.58 10.83
C PRO A 28 -3.28 5.53 11.84
N ILE A 29 -2.91 4.28 11.60
CA ILE A 29 -3.05 3.22 12.58
C ILE A 29 -2.30 3.62 13.85
N GLY A 30 -2.94 3.46 15.00
CA GLY A 30 -2.36 3.87 16.29
C GLY A 30 -2.40 5.37 16.56
N GLY A 31 -3.01 6.19 15.71
CA GLY A 31 -3.26 7.62 15.94
C GLY A 31 -2.09 8.55 15.64
N LYS A 32 -0.90 8.02 15.32
CA LYS A 32 0.27 8.83 14.97
C LYS A 32 0.83 8.44 13.61
N GLN A 33 1.01 9.43 12.74
CA GLN A 33 1.68 9.23 11.46
C GLN A 33 3.15 8.89 11.68
N SER A 34 3.69 7.97 10.87
CA SER A 34 5.11 7.64 10.86
C SER A 34 5.95 8.82 10.33
N ASP A 35 7.16 8.98 10.86
CA ASP A 35 8.05 10.07 10.47
C ASP A 35 8.39 10.03 8.98
N TRP A 36 8.70 8.84 8.43
CA TRP A 36 9.03 8.69 7.01
C TRP A 36 7.88 9.13 6.09
N SER A 37 6.63 8.85 6.44
CA SER A 37 5.48 9.21 5.62
C SER A 37 5.14 10.70 5.72
N SER A 38 5.51 11.33 6.83
CA SER A 38 5.36 12.77 7.05
C SER A 38 6.44 13.59 6.33
N GLU A 39 7.68 13.14 6.43
CA GLU A 39 8.84 13.84 5.87
C GLU A 39 8.98 13.66 4.35
N ARG A 40 8.57 12.51 3.84
CA ARG A 40 8.77 12.13 2.43
C ARG A 40 7.50 11.56 1.81
N PRO A 41 6.43 12.36 1.69
CA PRO A 41 5.26 11.94 0.92
C PRO A 41 5.70 11.67 -0.52
N THR A 42 5.24 10.56 -1.09
CA THR A 42 5.64 10.12 -2.43
C THR A 42 4.40 9.85 -3.26
N THR A 43 4.23 10.64 -4.31
CA THR A 43 3.15 10.43 -5.28
C THR A 43 3.44 9.24 -6.19
N PRO A 44 2.42 8.65 -6.85
CA PRO A 44 2.65 7.57 -7.83
C PRO A 44 3.57 8.02 -8.97
N GLU A 45 3.49 9.29 -9.41
CA GLU A 45 4.36 9.86 -10.44
C GLU A 45 5.83 9.90 -9.99
N GLN A 46 6.08 10.31 -8.75
CA GLN A 46 7.42 10.31 -8.16
C GLN A 46 7.96 8.87 -8.00
N LEU A 47 7.11 7.93 -7.62
CA LEU A 47 7.49 6.52 -7.52
C LEU A 47 7.88 5.95 -8.89
N ILE A 48 7.11 6.24 -9.95
CA ILE A 48 7.45 5.83 -11.31
C ILE A 48 8.80 6.42 -11.75
N ALA A 49 9.05 7.69 -11.47
CA ALA A 49 10.33 8.32 -11.81
C ALA A 49 11.51 7.64 -11.10
N ALA A 50 11.37 7.33 -9.82
CA ALA A 50 12.39 6.60 -9.06
C ALA A 50 12.60 5.17 -9.57
N MET A 51 11.52 4.48 -9.93
CA MET A 51 11.59 3.15 -10.54
C MET A 51 12.33 3.18 -11.87
N ASP A 52 12.02 4.14 -12.73
CA ASP A 52 12.68 4.29 -14.04
C ASP A 52 14.17 4.56 -13.88
N GLU A 53 14.56 5.42 -12.95
CA GLU A 53 15.96 5.70 -12.64
C GLU A 53 16.70 4.45 -12.12
N ALA A 54 16.04 3.65 -11.27
CA ALA A 54 16.63 2.44 -10.69
C ALA A 54 16.52 1.21 -11.61
N GLY A 55 15.82 1.29 -12.73
CA GLY A 55 15.58 0.17 -13.64
C GLY A 55 14.58 -0.87 -13.10
N VAL A 56 13.67 -0.44 -12.24
CA VAL A 56 12.58 -1.29 -11.70
C VAL A 56 11.39 -1.26 -12.67
N ASP A 57 10.96 -2.42 -13.11
CA ASP A 57 9.92 -2.54 -14.14
C ASP A 57 8.52 -2.44 -13.56
N LYS A 58 8.27 -3.09 -12.42
CA LYS A 58 6.97 -3.14 -11.77
C LYS A 58 7.11 -3.02 -10.25
N ALA A 59 6.02 -2.67 -9.59
CA ALA A 59 5.98 -2.60 -8.13
C ALA A 59 4.65 -3.11 -7.56
N ALA A 60 4.75 -3.81 -6.44
CA ALA A 60 3.63 -4.04 -5.54
C ALA A 60 3.57 -2.88 -4.55
N VAL A 61 2.60 -2.00 -4.73
CA VAL A 61 2.39 -0.83 -3.87
C VAL A 61 1.52 -1.25 -2.69
N VAL A 62 2.07 -1.13 -1.49
CA VAL A 62 1.45 -1.63 -0.27
C VAL A 62 0.81 -0.47 0.50
N GLN A 63 -0.36 -0.72 1.08
CA GLN A 63 -1.08 0.26 1.89
C GLN A 63 -0.17 0.90 2.93
N ALA A 64 -0.12 2.23 2.91
CA ALA A 64 0.61 3.04 3.89
C ALA A 64 -0.23 3.21 5.17
N SER A 65 -0.33 2.16 5.97
CA SER A 65 -1.22 2.09 7.12
C SER A 65 -0.85 3.10 8.22
N THR A 66 0.42 3.48 8.33
CA THR A 66 0.86 4.53 9.25
C THR A 66 0.53 5.95 8.79
N ALA A 67 -0.05 6.09 7.61
CA ALA A 67 -0.62 7.35 7.12
C ALA A 67 -2.14 7.30 7.03
N TYR A 68 -2.72 6.21 6.52
CA TYR A 68 -4.14 6.12 6.16
C TYR A 68 -4.91 4.98 6.84
N GLY A 69 -4.30 4.24 7.77
CA GLY A 69 -4.98 3.09 8.37
C GLY A 69 -5.34 2.05 7.32
N HIS A 70 -6.57 1.60 7.34
CA HIS A 70 -7.11 0.67 6.35
C HIS A 70 -7.85 1.34 5.18
N ASN A 71 -7.83 2.66 5.10
CA ASN A 71 -8.40 3.38 3.96
C ASN A 71 -7.41 3.39 2.79
N SER A 72 -7.57 2.46 1.85
CA SER A 72 -6.70 2.31 0.70
C SER A 72 -7.11 3.15 -0.52
N SER A 73 -7.87 4.23 -0.33
CA SER A 73 -8.37 5.08 -1.43
C SER A 73 -7.24 5.68 -2.26
N TYR A 74 -6.21 6.24 -1.62
CA TYR A 74 -5.08 6.82 -2.37
C TYR A 74 -4.29 5.75 -3.13
N LEU A 75 -4.10 4.59 -2.53
CA LEU A 75 -3.49 3.45 -3.21
C LEU A 75 -4.32 3.03 -4.42
N ALA A 76 -5.63 2.88 -4.27
CA ALA A 76 -6.52 2.50 -5.36
C ALA A 76 -6.49 3.51 -6.51
N ASP A 77 -6.53 4.80 -6.21
CA ASP A 77 -6.43 5.86 -7.22
C ASP A 77 -5.05 5.87 -7.90
N SER A 78 -4.00 5.50 -7.18
CA SER A 78 -2.63 5.45 -7.70
C SER A 78 -2.40 4.31 -8.68
N ILE A 79 -2.91 3.10 -8.41
CA ILE A 79 -2.71 1.95 -9.29
C ILE A 79 -3.42 2.11 -10.64
N VAL A 80 -4.56 2.80 -10.70
CA VAL A 80 -5.27 3.02 -11.96
C VAL A 80 -4.55 4.00 -12.89
N LYS A 81 -3.66 4.84 -12.36
CA LYS A 81 -2.84 5.76 -13.17
C LYS A 81 -1.76 5.01 -13.95
N PHE A 82 -1.21 3.94 -13.37
CA PHE A 82 -0.10 3.17 -13.93
C PHE A 82 -0.38 1.67 -13.88
N PRO A 83 -1.44 1.19 -14.53
CA PRO A 83 -1.92 -0.20 -14.36
C PRO A 83 -0.96 -1.26 -14.88
N LYS A 84 -0.02 -0.88 -15.76
CA LYS A 84 1.01 -1.78 -16.28
C LYS A 84 2.25 -1.86 -15.39
N ARG A 85 2.37 -0.94 -14.44
CA ARG A 85 3.54 -0.80 -13.57
C ARG A 85 3.24 -1.18 -12.12
N PHE A 86 2.01 -0.94 -11.66
CA PHE A 86 1.61 -1.15 -10.28
C PHE A 86 0.59 -2.28 -10.12
N THR A 87 0.74 -3.00 -9.03
CA THR A 87 -0.35 -3.75 -8.39
C THR A 87 -0.53 -3.23 -6.96
N GLY A 88 -1.75 -3.30 -6.42
CA GLY A 88 -2.07 -2.78 -5.09
C GLY A 88 -2.24 -3.88 -4.07
N VAL A 89 -1.69 -3.65 -2.88
CA VAL A 89 -1.83 -4.52 -1.70
C VAL A 89 -2.52 -3.70 -0.60
N PHE A 90 -3.82 -3.91 -0.44
CA PHE A 90 -4.62 -3.23 0.57
C PHE A 90 -4.46 -3.85 1.96
N SER A 91 -5.00 -3.21 2.99
CA SER A 91 -5.06 -3.79 4.32
C SER A 91 -6.48 -3.75 4.88
N VAL A 92 -6.80 -4.75 5.69
CA VAL A 92 -8.02 -4.81 6.50
C VAL A 92 -7.68 -5.29 7.90
N ASP A 93 -8.53 -4.97 8.86
CA ASP A 93 -8.54 -5.62 10.16
C ASP A 93 -9.37 -6.91 10.04
N PRO A 94 -8.74 -8.11 10.13
CA PRO A 94 -9.47 -9.37 9.98
C PRO A 94 -10.48 -9.62 11.10
N LEU A 95 -10.37 -8.93 12.23
CA LEU A 95 -11.32 -9.01 13.34
C LEU A 95 -12.52 -8.07 13.18
N ASP A 96 -12.49 -7.16 12.20
CA ASP A 96 -13.63 -6.29 11.90
C ASP A 96 -14.80 -7.14 11.34
N PRO A 97 -16.03 -7.03 11.87
CA PRO A 97 -17.19 -7.74 11.34
C PRO A 97 -17.45 -7.48 9.85
N LYS A 98 -16.95 -6.36 9.31
CA LYS A 98 -17.08 -5.97 7.91
C LYS A 98 -15.84 -6.32 7.06
N ALA A 99 -14.90 -7.11 7.58
CA ALA A 99 -13.65 -7.42 6.88
C ALA A 99 -13.88 -7.98 5.47
N LEU A 100 -14.81 -8.91 5.30
CA LEU A 100 -15.14 -9.50 3.98
C LEU A 100 -15.70 -8.46 3.01
N GLU A 101 -16.60 -7.61 3.47
CA GLU A 101 -17.16 -6.51 2.66
C GLU A 101 -16.05 -5.53 2.21
N GLN A 102 -15.12 -5.20 3.11
CA GLN A 102 -13.97 -4.35 2.80
C GLN A 102 -13.03 -5.01 1.79
N MET A 103 -12.78 -6.31 1.93
CA MET A 103 -11.97 -7.08 0.97
C MET A 103 -12.60 -7.04 -0.42
N ASP A 104 -13.90 -7.33 -0.54
CA ASP A 104 -14.64 -7.27 -1.80
C ASP A 104 -14.56 -5.88 -2.42
N HIS A 105 -14.70 -4.83 -1.62
CA HIS A 105 -14.58 -3.46 -2.09
C HIS A 105 -13.22 -3.17 -2.73
N TRP A 106 -12.11 -3.51 -2.06
CA TRP A 106 -10.77 -3.22 -2.58
C TRP A 106 -10.41 -4.09 -3.77
N VAL A 107 -10.82 -5.35 -3.79
CA VAL A 107 -10.68 -6.22 -4.97
C VAL A 107 -11.45 -5.65 -6.16
N SER A 108 -12.66 -5.14 -5.96
CA SER A 108 -13.45 -4.48 -7.01
C SER A 108 -12.78 -3.21 -7.56
N ARG A 109 -11.92 -2.57 -6.75
CA ARG A 109 -11.10 -1.42 -7.13
C ARG A 109 -9.79 -1.81 -7.84
N GLY A 110 -9.58 -3.10 -8.15
CA GLY A 110 -8.46 -3.61 -8.91
C GLY A 110 -7.25 -4.03 -8.09
N MET A 111 -7.36 -4.12 -6.77
CA MET A 111 -6.26 -4.59 -5.92
C MET A 111 -6.15 -6.11 -5.95
N THR A 112 -4.93 -6.62 -5.87
CA THR A 112 -4.62 -8.03 -6.07
C THR A 112 -3.95 -8.70 -4.87
N GLY A 113 -3.59 -7.93 -3.85
CA GLY A 113 -2.96 -8.43 -2.64
C GLY A 113 -3.54 -7.80 -1.39
N MET A 114 -3.37 -8.48 -0.27
CA MET A 114 -3.82 -8.02 1.04
C MET A 114 -2.71 -8.22 2.07
N ARG A 115 -2.50 -7.19 2.90
CA ARG A 115 -1.66 -7.32 4.09
C ARG A 115 -2.53 -7.36 5.34
N VAL A 116 -2.08 -8.10 6.32
CA VAL A 116 -2.68 -8.13 7.66
C VAL A 116 -1.61 -7.88 8.72
N PHE A 117 -2.00 -7.29 9.83
CA PHE A 117 -1.15 -7.10 10.98
C PHE A 117 -1.50 -8.17 12.01
N THR A 118 -0.51 -8.93 12.44
CA THR A 118 -0.71 -10.13 13.28
C THR A 118 -0.27 -9.93 14.72
N THR A 119 0.35 -8.80 15.04
CA THR A 119 0.86 -8.51 16.39
C THR A 119 0.40 -7.14 16.89
N GLY A 120 0.03 -7.05 18.15
CA GLY A 120 -0.36 -5.81 18.80
C GLY A 120 0.75 -4.76 18.87
N SER A 121 2.02 -5.17 18.78
CA SER A 121 3.16 -4.25 18.75
C SER A 121 3.25 -3.44 17.46
N THR A 122 2.76 -4.00 16.37
CA THR A 122 2.72 -3.32 15.05
C THR A 122 1.55 -2.34 14.96
N MET A 123 0.48 -2.63 15.68
CA MET A 123 -0.74 -1.82 15.72
C MET A 123 -1.17 -1.64 17.19
N PRO A 124 -0.79 -0.53 17.83
CA PRO A 124 -1.22 -0.25 19.19
C PRO A 124 -2.74 -0.35 19.34
N GLY A 125 -3.21 -1.12 20.30
CA GLY A 125 -4.63 -1.35 20.57
C GLY A 125 -5.28 -2.47 19.76
N GLN A 126 -4.56 -3.08 18.82
CA GLN A 126 -5.07 -4.27 18.13
C GLN A 126 -4.70 -5.54 18.90
N GLN A 127 -5.68 -6.41 19.06
CA GLN A 127 -5.48 -7.71 19.69
C GLN A 127 -4.67 -8.63 18.78
N THR A 128 -3.77 -9.43 19.36
CA THR A 128 -3.12 -10.54 18.67
C THR A 128 -4.16 -11.61 18.35
N TRP A 129 -4.22 -12.08 17.12
CA TRP A 129 -5.21 -13.06 16.66
C TRP A 129 -4.60 -14.36 16.12
N LEU A 130 -3.27 -14.48 16.11
CA LEU A 130 -2.59 -15.67 15.65
C LEU A 130 -2.72 -16.87 16.61
N ASP A 131 -3.06 -16.59 17.87
CA ASP A 131 -3.17 -17.60 18.93
C ASP A 131 -4.63 -17.97 19.23
N ASP A 132 -5.59 -17.43 18.48
CA ASP A 132 -7.03 -17.69 18.65
C ASP A 132 -7.53 -18.85 17.77
#